data_557bc7b24181c446a2019a8184660cad
#
_entry.id   557bc7b24181c446a2019a8184660cad
#
_cell.length_a   1.000
_cell.length_b   1.000
_cell.length_c   1.000
_cell.angle_alpha   90.00
_cell.angle_beta   90.00
_cell.angle_gamma   90.00
#
_symmetry.space_group_name_H-M   'P 1'
#
loop_
_entity.id
_entity.type
_entity.pdbx_description
1 polymer ?
#
loop_
_entity_poly.entity_id
_entity_poly.type
_entity_poly.pdbx_seq_one_letter_code
_entity_poly.pdbx_strand_id
1 'polypeptide(L)'
;MANVTRYKTSKGETRYRVRYRKPDGTQTDKRGFKRKIDAETWAAEHVTIAKATNSYIDPQGGSRRFGELYKQWIAIKKPFWKPSQLESTEASYRTHVQAKWENRRIGEISQAELQEWVSDLTSRRSASVVLRAKGIVNGVLKRAVKDRLIAENPCEGLELPRKPKRKERRVYLTIPQLVAFADECLNAIYIGDERRALVLLLGFCGLRWGEASDLRKEDVDVRERSLRIRSSIVWIKGKPVEGTPKSYEMRTLYMPLIVAEALAPILKRKKRGERVFSDPSGHPLHPQSASAVKGNRTWWPSALKRLGWDTDDWPSPHDLRHTAASIAVHAGANVKGLQRMLGHASASMTLDVYADLFDSDLLDVTRMVDAAVQLETSEKECGQDVGKNVPEPAVMV
;
A
#
# COMPACT_ATOMS: atom_id res chain seq x y z
N MET A 1 43.39 -18.35 -17.06
CA MET A 1 43.70 -17.98 -18.47
C MET A 1 42.71 -18.63 -19.40
N ALA A 2 42.38 -17.99 -20.54
CA ALA A 2 41.59 -18.60 -21.60
C ALA A 2 42.49 -19.44 -22.48
N ASN A 3 42.04 -20.63 -22.91
CA ASN A 3 42.80 -21.54 -23.76
C ASN A 3 42.02 -21.83 -25.05
N VAL A 4 42.64 -21.60 -26.22
CA VAL A 4 42.03 -21.83 -27.53
C VAL A 4 42.45 -23.22 -28.03
N THR A 5 41.46 -24.08 -28.33
CA THR A 5 41.71 -25.44 -28.84
C THR A 5 40.92 -25.72 -30.10
N ARG A 6 41.53 -26.47 -31.01
CA ARG A 6 40.92 -26.94 -32.27
C ARG A 6 40.05 -28.18 -31.99
N TYR A 7 38.92 -28.32 -32.69
CA TYR A 7 38.11 -29.53 -32.69
C TYR A 7 37.42 -29.75 -34.03
N LYS A 8 36.98 -30.97 -34.31
CA LYS A 8 36.18 -31.30 -35.50
C LYS A 8 34.70 -31.37 -35.15
N THR A 9 33.86 -30.82 -36.02
CA THR A 9 32.38 -30.95 -35.91
C THR A 9 31.97 -32.36 -36.38
N SER A 10 30.70 -32.73 -36.14
CA SER A 10 30.11 -33.98 -36.64
C SER A 10 30.12 -34.10 -38.16
N LYS A 11 30.26 -32.97 -38.88
CA LYS A 11 30.41 -32.91 -40.36
C LYS A 11 31.84 -32.88 -40.80
N GLY A 12 32.83 -33.13 -39.91
CA GLY A 12 34.25 -33.16 -40.23
C GLY A 12 34.94 -31.80 -40.35
N GLU A 13 34.22 -30.68 -40.22
CA GLU A 13 34.77 -29.35 -40.32
C GLU A 13 35.66 -29.00 -39.12
N THR A 14 36.80 -28.35 -39.42
CA THR A 14 37.67 -27.83 -38.37
C THR A 14 37.10 -26.55 -37.80
N ARG A 15 36.96 -26.48 -36.46
CA ARG A 15 36.50 -25.31 -35.70
C ARG A 15 37.40 -25.10 -34.48
N TYR A 16 37.30 -23.91 -33.87
CA TYR A 16 38.03 -23.55 -32.65
C TYR A 16 37.07 -23.26 -31.53
N ARG A 17 37.49 -23.56 -30.30
CA ARG A 17 36.80 -23.23 -29.07
C ARG A 17 37.72 -22.55 -28.07
N VAL A 18 37.16 -21.66 -27.25
CA VAL A 18 37.81 -21.00 -26.12
C VAL A 18 37.33 -21.66 -24.85
N ARG A 19 38.23 -22.28 -24.09
CA ARG A 19 37.96 -22.76 -22.72
C ARG A 19 38.45 -21.71 -21.73
N TYR A 20 37.64 -21.34 -20.77
CA TYR A 20 38.00 -20.36 -19.77
C TYR A 20 37.25 -20.60 -18.46
N ARG A 21 37.74 -20.01 -17.35
CA ARG A 21 37.04 -20.02 -16.08
C ARG A 21 36.26 -18.71 -15.92
N LYS A 22 35.03 -18.78 -15.44
CA LYS A 22 34.25 -17.59 -15.03
C LYS A 22 34.86 -16.97 -13.77
N PRO A 23 34.43 -15.74 -13.34
CA PRO A 23 34.88 -15.15 -12.09
C PRO A 23 34.56 -15.98 -10.84
N ASP A 24 33.50 -16.80 -10.86
CA ASP A 24 33.12 -17.74 -9.81
C ASP A 24 33.98 -19.03 -9.76
N GLY A 25 34.97 -19.13 -10.65
CA GLY A 25 35.89 -20.29 -10.75
C GLY A 25 35.35 -21.42 -11.63
N THR A 26 34.07 -21.42 -12.03
CA THR A 26 33.50 -22.48 -12.89
C THR A 26 34.12 -22.45 -14.28
N GLN A 27 34.39 -23.65 -14.82
CA GLN A 27 34.95 -23.79 -16.18
C GLN A 27 33.84 -23.83 -17.23
N THR A 28 34.03 -23.11 -18.32
CA THR A 28 33.09 -23.06 -19.46
C THR A 28 33.84 -23.00 -20.78
N ASP A 29 33.12 -23.17 -21.90
CA ASP A 29 33.70 -22.99 -23.23
C ASP A 29 32.75 -22.25 -24.18
N LYS A 30 33.32 -21.52 -25.15
CA LYS A 30 32.65 -20.95 -26.31
C LYS A 30 33.17 -21.64 -27.54
N ARG A 31 32.27 -22.19 -28.37
CA ARG A 31 32.60 -23.00 -29.56
C ARG A 31 32.12 -22.30 -30.83
N GLY A 32 32.58 -22.81 -31.99
CA GLY A 32 32.06 -22.46 -33.31
C GLY A 32 32.87 -21.46 -34.09
N PHE A 33 34.04 -21.02 -33.62
CA PHE A 33 34.89 -20.11 -34.35
C PHE A 33 35.49 -20.81 -35.60
N LYS A 34 35.45 -20.15 -36.76
CA LYS A 34 35.99 -20.68 -38.01
C LYS A 34 37.54 -20.57 -38.07
N ARG A 35 38.09 -19.49 -37.51
CA ARG A 35 39.52 -19.22 -37.49
C ARG A 35 40.04 -19.14 -36.06
N LYS A 36 41.30 -19.50 -35.87
CA LYS A 36 41.97 -19.43 -34.56
C LYS A 36 42.02 -18.00 -34.05
N ILE A 37 42.34 -17.05 -34.93
CA ILE A 37 42.46 -15.63 -34.60
C ILE A 37 41.15 -15.07 -34.03
N ASP A 38 39.98 -15.46 -34.61
CA ASP A 38 38.65 -15.01 -34.11
C ASP A 38 38.40 -15.49 -32.71
N ALA A 39 38.85 -16.71 -32.37
CA ALA A 39 38.73 -17.26 -31.03
C ALA A 39 39.67 -16.58 -30.03
N GLU A 40 40.89 -16.23 -30.44
CA GLU A 40 41.87 -15.51 -29.64
C GLU A 40 41.43 -14.07 -29.36
N THR A 41 40.97 -13.34 -30.37
CA THR A 41 40.44 -11.99 -30.24
C THR A 41 39.24 -11.99 -29.28
N TRP A 42 38.29 -12.91 -29.52
CA TRP A 42 37.13 -13.05 -28.60
C TRP A 42 37.55 -13.32 -27.17
N ALA A 43 38.52 -14.18 -26.93
CA ALA A 43 39.04 -14.52 -25.59
C ALA A 43 39.70 -13.30 -24.92
N ALA A 44 40.46 -12.50 -25.68
CA ALA A 44 41.09 -11.29 -25.18
C ALA A 44 40.05 -10.27 -24.73
N GLU A 45 39.08 -9.97 -25.58
CA GLU A 45 38.06 -8.95 -25.31
C GLU A 45 37.08 -9.38 -24.22
N HIS A 46 36.48 -10.56 -24.35
CA HIS A 46 35.35 -10.99 -23.50
C HIS A 46 35.77 -11.72 -22.22
N VAL A 47 37.01 -12.16 -22.11
CA VAL A 47 37.49 -12.87 -20.94
C VAL A 47 38.63 -12.13 -20.26
N THR A 48 39.73 -11.85 -20.97
CA THR A 48 40.95 -11.32 -20.33
C THR A 48 40.77 -9.86 -19.93
N ILE A 49 40.43 -8.99 -20.88
CA ILE A 49 40.22 -7.56 -20.61
C ILE A 49 39.02 -7.36 -19.69
N ALA A 50 37.90 -8.02 -19.97
CA ALA A 50 36.70 -7.89 -19.20
C ALA A 50 36.89 -8.32 -17.71
N LYS A 51 37.75 -9.32 -17.43
CA LYS A 51 38.10 -9.68 -16.06
C LYS A 51 39.02 -8.68 -15.40
N ALA A 52 40.01 -8.17 -16.13
CA ALA A 52 40.94 -7.18 -15.63
C ALA A 52 40.25 -5.86 -15.26
N THR A 53 39.25 -5.46 -16.05
CA THR A 53 38.44 -4.24 -15.83
C THR A 53 37.21 -4.47 -14.93
N ASN A 54 37.04 -5.69 -14.39
CA ASN A 54 35.85 -6.09 -13.62
C ASN A 54 34.50 -5.91 -14.39
N SER A 55 34.54 -5.85 -15.72
CA SER A 55 33.39 -5.70 -16.62
C SER A 55 32.92 -7.02 -17.25
N TYR A 56 33.38 -8.16 -16.75
CA TYR A 56 33.03 -9.48 -17.27
C TYR A 56 31.51 -9.72 -17.21
N ILE A 57 30.92 -10.01 -18.37
CA ILE A 57 29.54 -10.47 -18.52
C ILE A 57 29.57 -11.90 -19.03
N ASP A 58 28.73 -12.78 -18.45
CA ASP A 58 28.67 -14.17 -18.89
C ASP A 58 28.13 -14.25 -20.33
N PRO A 59 28.93 -14.67 -21.32
CA PRO A 59 28.48 -14.75 -22.72
C PRO A 59 27.32 -15.71 -22.94
N GLN A 60 27.07 -16.64 -22.01
CA GLN A 60 25.94 -17.55 -22.01
C GLN A 60 24.81 -17.08 -21.11
N GLY A 61 25.04 -16.09 -20.27
CA GLY A 61 24.07 -15.57 -19.32
C GLY A 61 22.77 -15.12 -19.97
N GLY A 62 22.88 -14.43 -21.11
CA GLY A 62 21.75 -13.96 -21.91
C GLY A 62 20.88 -15.06 -22.50
N SER A 63 21.35 -16.33 -22.55
CA SER A 63 20.56 -17.47 -23.04
C SER A 63 19.54 -17.99 -22.04
N ARG A 64 19.64 -17.57 -20.78
CA ARG A 64 18.70 -17.97 -19.71
C ARG A 64 17.30 -17.39 -19.97
N ARG A 65 16.27 -18.17 -19.60
CA ARG A 65 14.88 -17.75 -19.78
C ARG A 65 14.44 -16.80 -18.67
N PHE A 66 13.63 -15.83 -19.03
CA PHE A 66 13.07 -14.85 -18.10
C PHE A 66 12.31 -15.53 -16.93
N GLY A 67 11.51 -16.55 -17.22
CA GLY A 67 10.74 -17.27 -16.20
C GLY A 67 11.60 -17.96 -15.14
N GLU A 68 12.79 -18.47 -15.51
CA GLU A 68 13.75 -19.04 -14.54
C GLU A 68 14.27 -17.96 -13.58
N LEU A 69 14.63 -16.80 -14.14
CA LEU A 69 15.11 -15.68 -13.34
C LEU A 69 14.02 -15.04 -12.48
N TYR A 70 12.78 -15.00 -12.99
CA TYR A 70 11.63 -14.58 -12.18
C TYR A 70 11.45 -15.47 -10.95
N LYS A 71 11.52 -16.80 -11.09
CA LYS A 71 11.42 -17.74 -9.96
C LYS A 71 12.52 -17.50 -8.91
N GLN A 72 13.73 -17.22 -9.36
CA GLN A 72 14.84 -16.89 -8.47
C GLN A 72 14.64 -15.52 -7.80
N TRP A 73 14.23 -14.52 -8.56
CA TRP A 73 14.00 -13.18 -8.06
C TRP A 73 12.88 -13.13 -7.01
N ILE A 74 11.74 -13.83 -7.27
CA ILE A 74 10.63 -13.87 -6.31
C ILE A 74 11.00 -14.62 -5.03
N ALA A 75 11.79 -15.69 -5.13
CA ALA A 75 12.28 -16.44 -3.98
C ALA A 75 13.16 -15.57 -3.05
N ILE A 76 14.02 -14.74 -3.63
CA ILE A 76 14.85 -13.77 -2.88
C ILE A 76 13.98 -12.71 -2.20
N LYS A 77 12.89 -12.28 -2.84
CA LYS A 77 12.01 -11.23 -2.31
C LYS A 77 11.03 -11.73 -1.24
N LYS A 78 10.64 -13.00 -1.32
CA LYS A 78 9.62 -13.62 -0.46
C LYS A 78 9.84 -13.40 1.05
N PRO A 79 11.05 -13.54 1.63
CA PRO A 79 11.26 -13.33 3.06
C PRO A 79 11.05 -11.88 3.52
N PHE A 80 11.18 -10.90 2.60
CA PHE A 80 11.15 -9.47 2.91
C PHE A 80 9.80 -8.81 2.58
N TRP A 81 8.92 -9.51 1.85
CA TRP A 81 7.66 -8.95 1.40
C TRP A 81 6.49 -9.42 2.25
N LYS A 82 5.54 -8.51 2.45
CA LYS A 82 4.26 -8.90 3.06
C LYS A 82 3.53 -9.90 2.15
N PRO A 83 2.79 -10.86 2.72
CA PRO A 83 2.05 -11.85 1.95
C PRO A 83 1.13 -11.25 0.88
N SER A 84 0.48 -10.11 1.16
CA SER A 84 -0.37 -9.40 0.20
C SER A 84 0.40 -8.81 -0.98
N GLN A 85 1.63 -8.33 -0.74
CA GLN A 85 2.50 -7.82 -1.81
C GLN A 85 2.98 -8.96 -2.70
N LEU A 86 3.36 -10.08 -2.09
CA LEU A 86 3.77 -11.28 -2.82
C LEU A 86 2.64 -11.76 -3.74
N GLU A 87 1.44 -11.96 -3.19
CA GLU A 87 0.27 -12.41 -3.97
C GLU A 87 -0.09 -11.44 -5.10
N SER A 88 -0.10 -10.14 -4.83
CA SER A 88 -0.41 -9.15 -5.87
C SER A 88 0.64 -9.12 -6.98
N THR A 89 1.91 -9.39 -6.65
CA THR A 89 3.02 -9.49 -7.61
C THR A 89 2.89 -10.77 -8.44
N GLU A 90 2.65 -11.91 -7.80
CA GLU A 90 2.44 -13.19 -8.49
C GLU A 90 1.21 -13.16 -9.40
N ALA A 91 0.10 -12.56 -8.94
CA ALA A 91 -1.10 -12.38 -9.77
C ALA A 91 -0.82 -11.49 -10.98
N SER A 92 -0.11 -10.38 -10.79
CA SER A 92 0.28 -9.49 -11.89
C SER A 92 1.24 -10.16 -12.86
N TYR A 93 2.17 -10.99 -12.39
CA TYR A 93 3.05 -11.80 -13.23
C TYR A 93 2.23 -12.75 -14.11
N ARG A 94 1.37 -13.57 -13.52
CA ARG A 94 0.54 -14.54 -14.26
C ARG A 94 -0.33 -13.87 -15.33
N THR A 95 -0.94 -12.72 -14.97
CA THR A 95 -1.93 -12.07 -15.84
C THR A 95 -1.30 -11.22 -16.95
N HIS A 96 -0.14 -10.59 -16.70
CA HIS A 96 0.36 -9.54 -17.58
C HIS A 96 1.77 -9.79 -18.14
N VAL A 97 2.58 -10.62 -17.45
CA VAL A 97 4.00 -10.77 -17.76
C VAL A 97 4.30 -12.15 -18.36
N GLN A 98 3.73 -13.20 -17.77
CA GLN A 98 4.07 -14.59 -18.03
C GLN A 98 3.93 -14.96 -19.51
N ALA A 99 2.78 -14.69 -20.11
CA ALA A 99 2.49 -15.09 -21.50
C ALA A 99 3.49 -14.51 -22.52
N LYS A 100 3.95 -13.28 -22.31
CA LYS A 100 4.88 -12.60 -23.23
C LYS A 100 6.34 -12.96 -22.96
N TRP A 101 6.75 -13.07 -21.69
CA TRP A 101 8.16 -13.04 -21.32
C TRP A 101 8.71 -14.36 -20.77
N GLU A 102 7.90 -15.27 -20.21
CA GLU A 102 8.38 -16.45 -19.47
C GLU A 102 9.41 -17.26 -20.23
N ASN A 103 9.16 -17.51 -21.52
CA ASN A 103 10.00 -18.35 -22.38
C ASN A 103 11.07 -17.57 -23.15
N ARG A 104 11.09 -16.24 -23.05
CA ARG A 104 12.06 -15.38 -23.76
C ARG A 104 13.44 -15.49 -23.13
N ARG A 105 14.48 -15.52 -23.93
CA ARG A 105 15.87 -15.39 -23.48
C ARG A 105 16.14 -13.95 -23.11
N ILE A 106 16.74 -13.72 -21.95
CA ILE A 106 16.90 -12.34 -21.43
C ILE A 106 17.81 -11.47 -22.29
N GLY A 107 18.80 -12.07 -22.97
CA GLY A 107 19.69 -11.35 -23.89
C GLY A 107 19.04 -10.95 -25.23
N GLU A 108 17.85 -11.48 -25.52
CA GLU A 108 17.09 -11.16 -26.74
C GLU A 108 15.98 -10.13 -26.49
N ILE A 109 15.77 -9.72 -25.24
CA ILE A 109 14.75 -8.74 -24.87
C ILE A 109 15.29 -7.35 -25.18
N SER A 110 14.73 -6.68 -26.17
CA SER A 110 15.12 -5.32 -26.56
C SER A 110 14.25 -4.26 -25.86
N GLN A 111 14.78 -3.04 -25.75
CA GLN A 111 14.02 -1.89 -25.26
C GLN A 111 12.79 -1.59 -26.15
N ALA A 112 12.93 -1.71 -27.47
CA ALA A 112 11.83 -1.48 -28.41
C ALA A 112 10.68 -2.47 -28.17
N GLU A 113 10.97 -3.77 -28.01
CA GLU A 113 9.96 -4.80 -27.73
C GLU A 113 9.27 -4.58 -26.36
N LEU A 114 10.01 -4.08 -25.35
CA LEU A 114 9.44 -3.70 -24.06
C LEU A 114 8.55 -2.46 -24.17
N GLN A 115 8.94 -1.48 -24.99
CA GLN A 115 8.12 -0.29 -25.22
C GLN A 115 6.80 -0.63 -25.92
N GLU A 116 6.83 -1.49 -26.93
CA GLU A 116 5.62 -1.99 -27.58
C GLU A 116 4.70 -2.70 -26.60
N TRP A 117 5.25 -3.57 -25.74
CA TRP A 117 4.47 -4.28 -24.72
C TRP A 117 3.87 -3.32 -23.69
N VAL A 118 4.60 -2.30 -23.24
CA VAL A 118 4.09 -1.25 -22.34
C VAL A 118 2.98 -0.47 -23.01
N SER A 119 3.13 -0.10 -24.28
CA SER A 119 2.12 0.64 -25.06
C SER A 119 0.84 -0.18 -25.23
N ASP A 120 0.97 -1.46 -25.59
CA ASP A 120 -0.17 -2.39 -25.69
C ASP A 120 -0.90 -2.57 -24.33
N LEU A 121 -0.18 -2.72 -23.24
CA LEU A 121 -0.81 -2.78 -21.92
C LEU A 121 -1.49 -1.47 -21.55
N THR A 122 -0.93 -0.33 -21.92
CA THR A 122 -1.47 1.00 -21.62
C THR A 122 -2.80 1.23 -22.33
N SER A 123 -2.99 0.68 -23.53
CA SER A 123 -4.27 0.79 -24.26
C SER A 123 -5.41 0.00 -23.59
N ARG A 124 -5.10 -1.00 -22.76
CA ARG A 124 -6.08 -1.95 -22.20
C ARG A 124 -6.18 -1.94 -20.69
N ARG A 125 -5.25 -1.29 -20.00
CA ARG A 125 -5.13 -1.35 -18.54
C ARG A 125 -4.81 0.03 -17.94
N SER A 126 -5.15 0.19 -16.66
CA SER A 126 -4.81 1.41 -15.93
C SER A 126 -3.30 1.57 -15.74
N ALA A 127 -2.83 2.80 -15.64
CA ALA A 127 -1.43 3.13 -15.41
C ALA A 127 -0.84 2.37 -14.20
N SER A 128 -1.61 2.18 -13.13
CA SER A 128 -1.15 1.43 -11.94
C SER A 128 -0.87 -0.06 -12.23
N VAL A 129 -1.65 -0.68 -13.10
CA VAL A 129 -1.44 -2.07 -13.54
C VAL A 129 -0.20 -2.15 -14.41
N VAL A 130 -0.05 -1.26 -15.39
CA VAL A 130 1.12 -1.19 -16.29
C VAL A 130 2.40 -1.00 -15.50
N LEU A 131 2.44 -0.02 -14.59
CA LEU A 131 3.61 0.24 -13.74
C LEU A 131 3.99 -0.95 -12.87
N ARG A 132 3.00 -1.69 -12.34
CA ARG A 132 3.25 -2.91 -11.56
C ARG A 132 3.83 -4.02 -12.43
N ALA A 133 3.26 -4.29 -13.60
CA ALA A 133 3.75 -5.29 -14.53
C ALA A 133 5.18 -4.97 -15.01
N LYS A 134 5.42 -3.72 -15.43
CA LYS A 134 6.76 -3.22 -15.78
C LYS A 134 7.74 -3.34 -14.62
N GLY A 135 7.29 -3.05 -13.40
CA GLY A 135 8.11 -3.17 -12.18
C GLY A 135 8.63 -4.59 -11.94
N ILE A 136 7.84 -5.63 -12.27
CA ILE A 136 8.27 -7.03 -12.20
C ILE A 136 9.37 -7.30 -13.23
N VAL A 137 9.16 -6.94 -14.49
CA VAL A 137 10.13 -7.14 -15.57
C VAL A 137 11.43 -6.41 -15.25
N ASN A 138 11.34 -5.16 -14.83
CA ASN A 138 12.49 -4.36 -14.42
C ASN A 138 13.23 -4.98 -13.22
N GLY A 139 12.53 -5.51 -12.24
CA GLY A 139 13.13 -6.16 -11.07
C GLY A 139 13.95 -7.40 -11.44
N VAL A 140 13.43 -8.22 -12.35
CA VAL A 140 14.12 -9.42 -12.85
C VAL A 140 15.34 -9.04 -13.69
N LEU A 141 15.21 -8.11 -14.64
CA LEU A 141 16.30 -7.70 -15.52
C LEU A 141 17.38 -6.91 -14.76
N LYS A 142 17.01 -6.05 -13.82
CA LYS A 142 17.97 -5.39 -12.92
C LYS A 142 18.77 -6.41 -12.10
N ARG A 143 18.14 -7.52 -11.67
CA ARG A 143 18.86 -8.61 -11.02
C ARG A 143 19.80 -9.31 -12.01
N ALA A 144 19.38 -9.54 -13.25
CA ALA A 144 20.21 -10.14 -14.30
C ALA A 144 21.46 -9.29 -14.61
N VAL A 145 21.34 -7.96 -14.62
CA VAL A 145 22.51 -7.05 -14.72
C VAL A 145 23.43 -7.20 -13.52
N LYS A 146 22.86 -7.22 -12.29
CA LYS A 146 23.65 -7.40 -11.05
C LYS A 146 24.41 -8.74 -11.05
N ASP A 147 23.79 -9.79 -11.59
CA ASP A 147 24.39 -11.12 -11.70
C ASP A 147 25.28 -11.26 -12.95
N ARG A 148 25.50 -10.16 -13.69
CA ARG A 148 26.33 -10.09 -14.90
C ARG A 148 25.91 -11.05 -16.02
N LEU A 149 24.63 -11.32 -16.14
CA LEU A 149 24.04 -12.13 -17.19
C LEU A 149 23.74 -11.32 -18.46
N ILE A 150 23.49 -10.02 -18.31
CA ILE A 150 23.34 -9.02 -19.39
C ILE A 150 24.08 -7.74 -18.99
N ALA A 151 24.47 -6.94 -20.00
CA ALA A 151 25.25 -5.72 -19.81
C ALA A 151 24.38 -4.60 -19.20
N GLU A 152 23.22 -4.40 -19.77
CA GLU A 152 22.32 -3.28 -19.48
C GLU A 152 20.92 -3.77 -19.25
N ASN A 153 20.13 -2.95 -18.56
CA ASN A 153 18.73 -3.23 -18.31
C ASN A 153 17.86 -2.57 -19.40
N PRO A 154 17.25 -3.33 -20.32
CA PRO A 154 16.44 -2.76 -21.39
C PRO A 154 15.13 -2.11 -20.92
N CYS A 155 14.80 -2.18 -19.61
CA CYS A 155 13.69 -1.43 -19.03
C CYS A 155 14.03 0.04 -18.74
N GLU A 156 15.27 0.46 -18.85
CA GLU A 156 15.66 1.86 -18.63
C GLU A 156 15.24 2.72 -19.83
N GLY A 157 14.81 3.95 -19.55
CA GLY A 157 14.37 4.89 -20.60
C GLY A 157 13.00 4.59 -21.22
N LEU A 158 12.23 3.61 -20.72
CA LEU A 158 10.88 3.36 -21.25
C LEU A 158 9.93 4.52 -20.93
N GLU A 159 9.15 4.92 -21.93
CA GLU A 159 8.02 5.82 -21.73
C GLU A 159 6.88 5.10 -21.01
N LEU A 160 6.40 5.70 -19.93
CA LEU A 160 5.41 5.09 -19.05
C LEU A 160 4.15 5.95 -18.95
N PRO A 161 2.97 5.33 -18.81
CA PRO A 161 1.76 6.09 -18.63
C PRO A 161 1.84 6.87 -17.31
N ARG A 162 1.49 8.15 -17.36
CA ARG A 162 1.31 8.97 -16.17
C ARG A 162 0.08 8.48 -15.43
N LYS A 163 0.21 8.32 -14.12
CA LYS A 163 -1.00 8.15 -13.30
C LYS A 163 -1.79 9.45 -13.44
N PRO A 164 -3.02 9.42 -13.94
CA PRO A 164 -3.82 10.62 -13.92
C PRO A 164 -3.87 11.08 -12.46
N LYS A 165 -3.73 12.39 -12.22
CA LYS A 165 -4.16 13.01 -10.96
C LYS A 165 -5.70 12.94 -10.94
N ARG A 166 -6.24 11.72 -10.86
CA ARG A 166 -7.66 11.53 -10.71
C ARG A 166 -7.95 12.05 -9.30
N LYS A 167 -8.76 13.09 -9.20
CA LYS A 167 -9.56 13.28 -8.00
C LYS A 167 -10.40 12.00 -7.94
N GLU A 168 -9.90 10.99 -7.21
CA GLU A 168 -10.72 9.82 -6.92
C GLU A 168 -11.99 10.39 -6.31
N ARG A 169 -13.14 10.03 -6.88
CA ARG A 169 -14.42 10.42 -6.30
C ARG A 169 -14.44 9.80 -4.91
N ARG A 170 -14.23 10.62 -3.90
CA ARG A 170 -14.30 10.23 -2.50
C ARG A 170 -15.70 10.58 -2.03
N VAL A 171 -16.36 9.62 -1.43
CA VAL A 171 -17.63 9.85 -0.80
C VAL A 171 -17.36 10.26 0.64
N TYR A 172 -17.75 11.46 1.00
CA TYR A 172 -17.72 11.97 2.37
C TYR A 172 -19.14 12.03 2.90
N LEU A 173 -19.39 11.32 3.99
CA LEU A 173 -20.69 11.39 4.68
C LEU A 173 -20.68 12.53 5.70
N THR A 174 -21.79 13.23 5.78
CA THR A 174 -22.07 14.08 6.95
C THR A 174 -22.32 13.22 8.19
N ILE A 175 -22.21 13.80 9.39
CA ILE A 175 -22.48 13.07 10.64
C ILE A 175 -23.89 12.45 10.63
N PRO A 176 -24.98 13.16 10.26
CA PRO A 176 -26.31 12.55 10.16
C PRO A 176 -26.38 11.38 9.17
N GLN A 177 -25.72 11.49 8.01
CA GLN A 177 -25.67 10.39 7.03
C GLN A 177 -24.91 9.17 7.56
N LEU A 178 -23.79 9.39 8.25
CA LEU A 178 -23.01 8.30 8.85
C LEU A 178 -23.82 7.56 9.91
N VAL A 179 -24.54 8.30 10.77
CA VAL A 179 -25.39 7.72 11.80
C VAL A 179 -26.57 6.99 11.17
N ALA A 180 -27.26 7.57 10.19
CA ALA A 180 -28.34 6.92 9.47
C ALA A 180 -27.90 5.61 8.80
N PHE A 181 -26.72 5.59 8.18
CA PHE A 181 -26.17 4.37 7.61
C PHE A 181 -25.83 3.32 8.67
N ALA A 182 -25.27 3.74 9.80
CA ALA A 182 -24.98 2.84 10.90
C ALA A 182 -26.28 2.23 11.49
N ASP A 183 -27.31 3.05 11.68
CA ASP A 183 -28.60 2.60 12.24
C ASP A 183 -29.33 1.65 11.27
N GLU A 184 -29.24 1.88 9.97
CA GLU A 184 -29.78 0.96 8.98
C GLU A 184 -29.10 -0.41 8.98
N CYS A 185 -27.84 -0.48 9.43
CA CYS A 185 -27.13 -1.74 9.60
C CYS A 185 -27.64 -2.61 10.75
N LEU A 186 -28.46 -2.07 11.69
CA LEU A 186 -29.17 -2.86 12.68
C LEU A 186 -30.11 -3.88 12.06
N ASN A 187 -30.65 -3.59 10.88
CA ASN A 187 -31.55 -4.47 10.13
C ASN A 187 -30.82 -5.64 9.45
N ALA A 188 -29.51 -5.82 9.67
CA ALA A 188 -28.79 -7.00 9.20
C ALA A 188 -29.30 -8.26 9.93
N ILE A 189 -29.56 -9.32 9.18
CA ILE A 189 -30.19 -10.55 9.67
C ILE A 189 -29.47 -11.17 10.89
N TYR A 190 -28.14 -10.98 10.97
CA TYR A 190 -27.32 -11.44 12.10
C TYR A 190 -26.42 -10.33 12.58
N ILE A 191 -26.28 -10.21 13.90
CA ILE A 191 -25.33 -9.30 14.57
C ILE A 191 -25.39 -7.86 14.04
N GLY A 192 -26.61 -7.32 13.91
CA GLY A 192 -26.84 -5.95 13.43
C GLY A 192 -26.17 -4.89 14.30
N ASP A 193 -26.16 -5.08 15.62
CA ASP A 193 -25.46 -4.22 16.56
C ASP A 193 -23.93 -4.18 16.32
N GLU A 194 -23.30 -5.31 16.00
CA GLU A 194 -21.88 -5.31 15.60
C GLU A 194 -21.67 -4.56 14.28
N ARG A 195 -22.63 -4.65 13.32
CA ARG A 195 -22.53 -3.93 12.05
C ARG A 195 -22.67 -2.43 12.24
N ARG A 196 -23.62 -2.00 13.09
CA ARG A 196 -23.79 -0.61 13.49
C ARG A 196 -22.52 -0.06 14.13
N ALA A 197 -22.00 -0.74 15.13
CA ALA A 197 -20.80 -0.33 15.83
C ALA A 197 -19.58 -0.27 14.90
N LEU A 198 -19.45 -1.21 13.96
CA LEU A 198 -18.37 -1.23 12.96
C LEU A 198 -18.43 0.00 12.04
N VAL A 199 -19.61 0.36 11.53
CA VAL A 199 -19.78 1.55 10.69
C VAL A 199 -19.41 2.81 11.44
N LEU A 200 -19.90 2.97 12.69
CA LEU A 200 -19.56 4.12 13.55
C LEU A 200 -18.05 4.17 13.84
N LEU A 201 -17.44 3.02 14.14
CA LEU A 201 -16.01 2.94 14.41
C LEU A 201 -15.17 3.35 13.18
N LEU A 202 -15.52 2.85 11.99
CA LEU A 202 -14.83 3.21 10.75
C LEU A 202 -15.00 4.70 10.42
N GLY A 203 -16.23 5.22 10.56
CA GLY A 203 -16.57 6.58 10.18
C GLY A 203 -16.15 7.66 11.18
N PHE A 204 -15.96 7.36 12.45
CA PHE A 204 -15.49 8.32 13.46
C PHE A 204 -14.04 8.14 13.87
N CYS A 205 -13.50 6.91 13.86
CA CYS A 205 -12.12 6.65 14.28
C CYS A 205 -11.15 6.41 13.12
N GLY A 206 -11.66 6.24 11.89
CA GLY A 206 -10.85 6.15 10.69
C GLY A 206 -9.97 4.89 10.58
N LEU A 207 -10.35 3.76 11.21
CA LEU A 207 -9.62 2.51 11.10
C LEU A 207 -9.65 2.00 9.65
N ARG A 208 -8.59 1.28 9.26
CA ARG A 208 -8.65 0.47 8.04
C ARG A 208 -9.53 -0.76 8.28
N TRP A 209 -10.21 -1.24 7.24
CA TRP A 209 -11.06 -2.44 7.35
C TRP A 209 -10.34 -3.62 8.02
N GLY A 210 -9.11 -3.91 7.61
CA GLY A 210 -8.35 -5.02 8.18
C GLY A 210 -7.99 -4.82 9.66
N GLU A 211 -7.78 -3.57 10.11
CA GLU A 211 -7.53 -3.22 11.51
C GLU A 211 -8.80 -3.45 12.34
N ALA A 212 -9.95 -2.96 11.86
CA ALA A 212 -11.23 -3.17 12.51
C ALA A 212 -11.63 -4.65 12.56
N SER A 213 -11.39 -5.40 11.47
CA SER A 213 -11.69 -6.85 11.40
C SER A 213 -10.84 -7.71 12.32
N ASP A 214 -9.70 -7.20 12.81
CA ASP A 214 -8.81 -7.92 13.74
C ASP A 214 -8.88 -7.39 15.17
N LEU A 215 -9.67 -6.34 15.41
CA LEU A 215 -9.81 -5.73 16.72
C LEU A 215 -10.36 -6.75 17.74
N ARG A 216 -9.64 -6.96 18.84
CA ARG A 216 -10.02 -7.91 19.88
C ARG A 216 -10.58 -7.20 21.10
N LYS A 217 -11.33 -7.94 21.93
CA LYS A 217 -11.95 -7.39 23.14
C LYS A 217 -10.96 -6.63 24.03
N GLU A 218 -9.80 -7.20 24.27
CA GLU A 218 -8.76 -6.62 25.13
C GLU A 218 -8.07 -5.38 24.57
N ASP A 219 -8.36 -5.06 23.30
CA ASP A 219 -7.84 -3.87 22.64
C ASP A 219 -8.73 -2.65 22.80
N VAL A 220 -9.92 -2.84 23.39
CA VAL A 220 -10.94 -1.80 23.52
C VAL A 220 -11.23 -1.54 25.00
N ASP A 221 -11.00 -0.31 25.42
CA ASP A 221 -11.43 0.20 26.72
C ASP A 221 -12.51 1.26 26.53
N VAL A 222 -13.77 0.89 26.84
CA VAL A 222 -14.91 1.80 26.69
C VAL A 222 -14.98 2.86 27.80
N ARG A 223 -14.35 2.65 28.96
CA ARG A 223 -14.33 3.62 30.05
C ARG A 223 -13.36 4.75 29.70
N GLU A 224 -12.13 4.38 29.29
CA GLU A 224 -11.13 5.32 28.86
C GLU A 224 -11.35 5.78 27.39
N ARG A 225 -12.38 5.23 26.73
CA ARG A 225 -12.68 5.49 25.33
C ARG A 225 -11.47 5.31 24.42
N SER A 226 -10.66 4.28 24.67
CA SER A 226 -9.41 4.03 23.94
C SER A 226 -9.42 2.72 23.18
N LEU A 227 -8.67 2.69 22.06
CA LEU A 227 -8.50 1.57 21.17
C LEU A 227 -7.01 1.36 20.91
N ARG A 228 -6.54 0.12 21.00
CA ARG A 228 -5.17 -0.27 20.62
C ARG A 228 -5.18 -1.04 19.30
N ILE A 229 -4.53 -0.50 18.29
CA ILE A 229 -4.39 -1.15 16.98
C ILE A 229 -3.05 -1.87 16.96
N ARG A 230 -3.08 -3.21 17.07
CA ARG A 230 -1.87 -4.06 17.16
C ARG A 230 -1.62 -4.87 15.89
N SER A 231 -2.68 -5.22 15.17
CA SER A 231 -2.63 -6.15 14.05
C SER A 231 -3.65 -5.75 12.98
N SER A 232 -3.63 -6.45 11.87
CA SER A 232 -4.55 -6.22 10.76
C SER A 232 -4.71 -7.50 9.95
N ILE A 233 -5.92 -7.79 9.49
CA ILE A 233 -6.20 -8.92 8.61
C ILE A 233 -6.16 -8.47 7.15
N VAL A 234 -5.50 -9.27 6.33
CA VAL A 234 -5.57 -9.22 4.87
C VAL A 234 -6.11 -10.55 4.34
N TRP A 235 -6.96 -10.47 3.33
CA TRP A 235 -7.48 -11.66 2.67
C TRP A 235 -6.60 -12.03 1.48
N ILE A 236 -6.07 -13.26 1.48
CA ILE A 236 -5.19 -13.81 0.44
C ILE A 236 -5.79 -15.12 -0.05
N LYS A 237 -6.15 -15.18 -1.34
CA LYS A 237 -6.78 -16.37 -1.95
C LYS A 237 -7.99 -16.87 -1.14
N GLY A 238 -8.82 -15.94 -0.65
CA GLY A 238 -10.02 -16.27 0.13
C GLY A 238 -9.76 -16.70 1.58
N LYS A 239 -8.51 -16.62 2.08
CA LYS A 239 -8.15 -16.95 3.46
C LYS A 239 -7.71 -15.69 4.21
N PRO A 240 -8.14 -15.51 5.48
CA PRO A 240 -7.66 -14.43 6.31
C PRO A 240 -6.21 -14.71 6.75
N VAL A 241 -5.35 -13.72 6.65
CA VAL A 241 -3.97 -13.76 7.10
C VAL A 241 -3.76 -12.59 8.04
N GLU A 242 -3.44 -12.90 9.30
CA GLU A 242 -3.07 -11.90 10.30
C GLU A 242 -1.67 -11.37 10.02
N GLY A 243 -1.47 -10.08 10.25
CA GLY A 243 -0.17 -9.44 10.07
C GLY A 243 -0.08 -8.12 10.83
N THR A 244 1.09 -7.54 10.83
CA THR A 244 1.28 -6.19 11.39
C THR A 244 0.48 -5.16 10.59
N PRO A 245 0.06 -4.04 11.22
CA PRO A 245 -0.57 -2.93 10.51
C PRO A 245 0.28 -2.48 9.31
N LYS A 246 -0.35 -1.83 8.34
CA LYS A 246 0.35 -1.41 7.11
C LYS A 246 1.54 -0.48 7.38
N SER A 247 1.48 0.29 8.47
CA SER A 247 2.55 1.18 8.95
C SER A 247 3.62 0.50 9.82
N TYR A 248 3.47 -0.80 10.14
CA TYR A 248 4.32 -1.55 11.09
C TYR A 248 4.30 -1.02 12.53
N GLU A 249 3.51 -0.01 12.85
CA GLU A 249 3.44 0.61 14.16
C GLU A 249 2.11 0.30 14.86
N MET A 250 2.20 -0.07 16.12
CA MET A 250 1.07 -0.11 17.01
C MET A 250 0.70 1.32 17.41
N ARG A 251 -0.59 1.62 17.49
CA ARG A 251 -1.07 2.93 17.88
C ARG A 251 -2.29 2.84 18.79
N THR A 252 -2.42 3.81 19.69
CA THR A 252 -3.62 4.02 20.47
C THR A 252 -4.44 5.14 19.84
N LEU A 253 -5.74 4.95 19.74
CA LEU A 253 -6.74 5.91 19.31
C LEU A 253 -7.74 6.15 20.43
N TYR A 254 -8.39 7.31 20.39
CA TYR A 254 -9.54 7.61 21.26
C TYR A 254 -10.81 7.65 20.42
N MET A 255 -11.92 7.21 20.99
CA MET A 255 -13.20 7.15 20.30
C MET A 255 -14.22 8.13 20.90
N PRO A 256 -15.09 8.72 20.07
CA PRO A 256 -16.24 9.47 20.55
C PRO A 256 -17.19 8.61 21.38
N LEU A 257 -18.00 9.24 22.25
CA LEU A 257 -18.94 8.56 23.15
C LEU A 257 -19.90 7.63 22.40
N ILE A 258 -20.46 8.07 21.27
CA ILE A 258 -21.37 7.28 20.43
C ILE A 258 -20.77 5.93 19.99
N VAL A 259 -19.46 5.88 19.74
CA VAL A 259 -18.74 4.65 19.39
C VAL A 259 -18.56 3.76 20.63
N ALA A 260 -18.20 4.35 21.78
CA ALA A 260 -18.04 3.63 23.04
C ALA A 260 -19.35 2.99 23.49
N GLU A 261 -20.45 3.72 23.41
CA GLU A 261 -21.80 3.24 23.75
C GLU A 261 -22.22 2.08 22.79
N ALA A 262 -21.95 2.18 21.53
CA ALA A 262 -22.24 1.11 20.56
C ALA A 262 -21.40 -0.16 20.81
N LEU A 263 -20.16 -0.02 21.28
CA LEU A 263 -19.26 -1.15 21.57
C LEU A 263 -19.52 -1.81 22.91
N ALA A 264 -20.00 -1.06 23.93
CA ALA A 264 -20.15 -1.54 25.29
C ALA A 264 -21.00 -2.84 25.43
N PRO A 265 -22.19 -2.97 24.80
CA PRO A 265 -23.00 -4.20 24.89
C PRO A 265 -22.33 -5.37 24.14
N ILE A 266 -21.61 -5.11 23.07
CA ILE A 266 -20.87 -6.13 22.29
C ILE A 266 -19.77 -6.72 23.17
N LEU A 267 -18.95 -5.87 23.79
CA LEU A 267 -17.83 -6.28 24.64
C LEU A 267 -18.23 -7.07 25.87
N LYS A 268 -19.45 -6.82 26.43
CA LYS A 268 -19.98 -7.63 27.51
C LYS A 268 -20.20 -9.08 27.12
N ARG A 269 -20.55 -9.35 25.87
CA ARG A 269 -20.81 -10.71 25.34
C ARG A 269 -19.54 -11.45 24.87
N LYS A 270 -18.46 -10.72 24.53
CA LYS A 270 -17.21 -11.31 24.03
C LYS A 270 -16.31 -11.76 25.18
N LYS A 271 -15.55 -12.83 24.95
CA LYS A 271 -14.48 -13.29 25.83
C LYS A 271 -13.15 -12.65 25.43
N ARG A 272 -12.19 -12.67 26.33
CA ARG A 272 -10.81 -12.25 26.02
C ARG A 272 -10.25 -13.08 24.87
N GLY A 273 -9.58 -12.44 23.93
CA GLY A 273 -9.04 -13.05 22.71
C GLY A 273 -10.04 -13.10 21.55
N GLU A 274 -11.35 -12.94 21.79
CA GLU A 274 -12.34 -12.91 20.72
C GLU A 274 -12.30 -11.58 19.95
N ARG A 275 -12.58 -11.64 18.66
CA ARG A 275 -12.75 -10.45 17.83
C ARG A 275 -14.03 -9.71 18.18
N VAL A 276 -13.94 -8.39 18.22
CA VAL A 276 -15.11 -7.51 18.44
C VAL A 276 -16.11 -7.70 17.31
N PHE A 277 -15.61 -7.80 16.07
CA PHE A 277 -16.41 -7.97 14.88
C PHE A 277 -16.06 -9.28 14.18
N SER A 278 -17.04 -10.14 14.02
CA SER A 278 -16.87 -11.44 13.37
C SER A 278 -18.07 -11.80 12.50
N ASP A 279 -17.94 -12.84 11.69
CA ASP A 279 -19.09 -13.51 11.10
C ASP A 279 -19.80 -14.38 12.17
N PRO A 280 -20.97 -14.95 11.86
CA PRO A 280 -21.68 -15.82 12.81
C PRO A 280 -20.89 -17.04 13.28
N SER A 281 -19.85 -17.45 12.53
CA SER A 281 -18.95 -18.56 12.85
C SER A 281 -17.72 -18.13 13.63
N GLY A 282 -17.58 -16.83 13.97
CA GLY A 282 -16.43 -16.28 14.69
C GLY A 282 -15.21 -15.96 13.82
N HIS A 283 -15.33 -16.11 12.50
CA HIS A 283 -14.23 -15.76 11.58
C HIS A 283 -14.16 -14.25 11.34
N PRO A 284 -13.00 -13.75 10.91
CA PRO A 284 -12.83 -12.35 10.50
C PRO A 284 -13.80 -11.96 9.39
N LEU A 285 -14.25 -10.72 9.41
CA LEU A 285 -15.15 -10.21 8.39
C LEU A 285 -14.46 -10.09 7.02
N HIS A 286 -15.10 -10.62 5.99
CA HIS A 286 -14.70 -10.35 4.61
C HIS A 286 -14.79 -8.86 4.29
N PRO A 287 -13.85 -8.32 3.48
CA PRO A 287 -13.95 -6.95 2.99
C PRO A 287 -15.29 -6.72 2.29
N GLN A 288 -15.93 -5.61 2.63
CA GLN A 288 -17.17 -5.20 2.00
C GLN A 288 -16.87 -4.34 0.76
N SER A 289 -17.79 -4.32 -0.17
CA SER A 289 -17.72 -3.50 -1.37
C SER A 289 -18.98 -2.66 -1.47
N ALA A 290 -18.83 -1.41 -1.89
CA ALA A 290 -19.93 -0.52 -2.25
C ALA A 290 -20.51 -0.84 -3.64
N SER A 291 -20.09 -1.95 -4.28
CA SER A 291 -20.56 -2.31 -5.60
C SER A 291 -22.03 -2.75 -5.57
N ALA A 292 -22.84 -2.08 -6.36
CA ALA A 292 -24.23 -2.43 -6.63
C ALA A 292 -24.40 -3.61 -7.62
N VAL A 293 -23.34 -4.41 -7.83
CA VAL A 293 -23.38 -5.54 -8.77
C VAL A 293 -24.54 -6.46 -8.46
N LYS A 294 -25.31 -6.78 -9.49
CA LYS A 294 -26.49 -7.67 -9.41
C LYS A 294 -26.11 -8.99 -8.73
N GLY A 295 -26.79 -9.29 -7.61
CA GLY A 295 -26.51 -10.49 -6.81
C GLY A 295 -25.63 -10.27 -5.58
N ASN A 296 -25.03 -9.09 -5.37
CA ASN A 296 -24.36 -8.77 -4.12
C ASN A 296 -25.39 -8.54 -3.00
N ARG A 297 -25.62 -9.59 -2.19
CA ARG A 297 -26.58 -9.58 -1.06
C ARG A 297 -25.88 -9.38 0.30
N THR A 298 -24.66 -8.85 0.31
CA THR A 298 -24.00 -8.58 1.58
C THR A 298 -24.72 -7.45 2.32
N TRP A 299 -24.55 -7.42 3.63
CA TRP A 299 -25.26 -6.46 4.51
C TRP A 299 -24.97 -5.00 4.18
N TRP A 300 -23.75 -4.68 3.70
CA TRP A 300 -23.31 -3.32 3.37
C TRP A 300 -24.12 -2.70 2.23
N PRO A 301 -24.11 -3.23 1.00
CA PRO A 301 -24.93 -2.70 -0.09
C PRO A 301 -26.43 -2.85 0.18
N SER A 302 -26.85 -3.83 0.98
CA SER A 302 -28.26 -3.98 1.35
C SER A 302 -28.73 -2.82 2.23
N ALA A 303 -27.94 -2.38 3.20
CA ALA A 303 -28.24 -1.21 4.03
C ALA A 303 -28.29 0.08 3.20
N LEU A 304 -27.29 0.29 2.31
CA LEU A 304 -27.24 1.47 1.44
C LEU A 304 -28.42 1.52 0.49
N LYS A 305 -28.86 0.37 -0.04
CA LYS A 305 -30.05 0.28 -0.88
C LYS A 305 -31.33 0.68 -0.12
N ARG A 306 -31.49 0.28 1.14
CA ARG A 306 -32.66 0.63 1.95
C ARG A 306 -32.71 2.11 2.29
N LEU A 307 -31.56 2.78 2.38
CA LEU A 307 -31.48 4.24 2.54
C LEU A 307 -31.92 5.00 1.28
N GLY A 308 -32.07 4.32 0.16
CA GLY A 308 -32.46 4.96 -1.12
C GLY A 308 -31.41 5.90 -1.70
N TRP A 309 -30.13 5.78 -1.28
CA TRP A 309 -29.06 6.61 -1.82
C TRP A 309 -28.71 6.19 -3.25
N ASP A 310 -28.34 7.18 -4.06
CA ASP A 310 -27.81 6.90 -5.40
C ASP A 310 -26.58 5.98 -5.29
N THR A 311 -26.52 4.98 -6.16
CA THR A 311 -25.42 3.98 -6.16
C THR A 311 -24.05 4.62 -6.36
N ASP A 312 -24.03 5.76 -7.01
CA ASP A 312 -22.82 6.55 -7.19
C ASP A 312 -22.33 7.19 -5.88
N ASP A 313 -23.20 7.45 -4.92
CA ASP A 313 -22.88 8.03 -3.61
C ASP A 313 -22.68 6.97 -2.51
N TRP A 314 -22.67 5.70 -2.87
CA TRP A 314 -22.44 4.62 -1.90
C TRP A 314 -21.00 4.65 -1.38
N PRO A 315 -20.81 4.80 -0.06
CA PRO A 315 -19.48 4.76 0.52
C PRO A 315 -18.93 3.34 0.53
N SER A 316 -17.66 3.19 0.17
CA SER A 316 -16.89 1.99 0.51
C SER A 316 -16.41 2.07 1.96
N PRO A 317 -15.94 0.94 2.56
CA PRO A 317 -15.29 1.00 3.88
C PRO A 317 -14.09 1.96 3.93
N HIS A 318 -13.44 2.23 2.80
CA HIS A 318 -12.34 3.19 2.73
C HIS A 318 -12.84 4.63 2.73
N ASP A 319 -14.01 4.88 2.15
CA ASP A 319 -14.64 6.20 2.18
C ASP A 319 -15.10 6.60 3.59
N LEU A 320 -15.47 5.64 4.45
CA LEU A 320 -15.73 5.94 5.86
C LEU A 320 -14.47 6.44 6.59
N ARG A 321 -13.30 5.96 6.22
CA ARG A 321 -12.05 6.50 6.75
C ARG A 321 -11.78 7.92 6.22
N HIS A 322 -12.17 8.23 4.97
CA HIS A 322 -12.13 9.59 4.46
C HIS A 322 -13.15 10.48 5.17
N THR A 323 -14.33 9.95 5.47
CA THR A 323 -15.36 10.62 6.29
C THR A 323 -14.83 10.95 7.68
N ALA A 324 -14.16 10.01 8.36
CA ALA A 324 -13.54 10.26 9.67
C ALA A 324 -12.52 11.40 9.63
N ALA A 325 -11.70 11.42 8.57
CA ALA A 325 -10.72 12.51 8.36
C ALA A 325 -11.41 13.86 8.17
N SER A 326 -12.46 13.91 7.33
CA SER A 326 -13.24 15.12 7.08
C SER A 326 -13.90 15.64 8.35
N ILE A 327 -14.56 14.76 9.10
CA ILE A 327 -15.17 15.12 10.40
C ILE A 327 -14.11 15.66 11.38
N ALA A 328 -12.96 15.01 11.47
CA ALA A 328 -11.89 15.45 12.38
C ALA A 328 -11.32 16.83 11.99
N VAL A 329 -11.12 17.09 10.70
CA VAL A 329 -10.66 18.41 10.21
C VAL A 329 -11.69 19.49 10.52
N HIS A 330 -12.97 19.27 10.19
CA HIS A 330 -14.04 20.22 10.53
C HIS A 330 -14.21 20.46 12.03
N ALA A 331 -13.80 19.48 12.85
CA ALA A 331 -13.77 19.63 14.32
C ALA A 331 -12.47 20.30 14.82
N GLY A 332 -11.62 20.85 13.93
CA GLY A 332 -10.40 21.58 14.29
C GLY A 332 -9.17 20.70 14.54
N ALA A 333 -9.15 19.44 14.09
CA ALA A 333 -7.99 18.60 14.25
C ALA A 333 -6.81 19.11 13.40
N ASN A 334 -5.65 19.29 14.01
CA ASN A 334 -4.44 19.62 13.29
C ASN A 334 -3.90 18.42 12.48
N VAL A 335 -3.07 18.71 11.48
CA VAL A 335 -2.49 17.69 10.58
C VAL A 335 -1.77 16.57 11.33
N LYS A 336 -1.07 16.87 12.43
CA LYS A 336 -0.35 15.87 13.23
C LYS A 336 -1.28 14.96 14.01
N GLY A 337 -2.36 15.49 14.57
CA GLY A 337 -3.43 14.74 15.23
C GLY A 337 -4.10 13.80 14.22
N LEU A 338 -4.46 14.30 13.04
CA LEU A 338 -5.06 13.52 11.96
C LEU A 338 -4.09 12.42 11.45
N GLN A 339 -2.80 12.73 11.27
CA GLN A 339 -1.77 11.75 10.90
C GLN A 339 -1.75 10.57 11.90
N ARG A 340 -1.71 10.87 13.21
CA ARG A 340 -1.70 9.85 14.28
C ARG A 340 -2.99 9.03 14.30
N MET A 341 -4.13 9.70 14.23
CA MET A 341 -5.46 9.04 14.17
C MET A 341 -5.50 8.04 13.00
N LEU A 342 -5.12 8.46 11.82
CA LEU A 342 -5.16 7.60 10.64
C LEU A 342 -4.01 6.59 10.58
N GLY A 343 -2.91 6.77 11.32
CA GLY A 343 -1.71 5.94 11.21
C GLY A 343 -1.06 6.05 9.83
N HIS A 344 -0.85 7.28 9.37
CA HIS A 344 -0.07 7.58 8.19
C HIS A 344 1.42 7.68 8.56
N ALA A 345 2.30 7.14 7.72
CA ALA A 345 3.74 7.12 7.97
C ALA A 345 4.36 8.53 7.99
N SER A 346 3.74 9.49 7.29
CA SER A 346 4.20 10.88 7.26
C SER A 346 3.03 11.88 7.23
N ALA A 347 3.30 13.10 7.68
CA ALA A 347 2.35 14.21 7.55
C ALA A 347 2.09 14.57 6.07
N SER A 348 3.11 14.48 5.21
CA SER A 348 2.94 14.66 3.76
C SER A 348 1.88 13.74 3.19
N MET A 349 1.83 12.46 3.59
CA MET A 349 0.80 11.54 3.14
C MET A 349 -0.62 12.00 3.56
N THR A 350 -0.75 12.65 4.72
CA THR A 350 -2.03 13.21 5.17
C THR A 350 -2.40 14.43 4.33
N LEU A 351 -1.45 15.33 4.08
CA LEU A 351 -1.67 16.52 3.26
C LEU A 351 -1.94 16.16 1.79
N ASP A 352 -1.19 15.22 1.20
CA ASP A 352 -1.40 14.76 -0.18
C ASP A 352 -2.83 14.25 -0.43
N VAL A 353 -3.48 13.74 0.64
CA VAL A 353 -4.82 13.16 0.56
C VAL A 353 -5.90 14.16 0.95
N TYR A 354 -5.64 15.03 1.93
CA TYR A 354 -6.65 15.84 2.61
C TYR A 354 -6.34 17.34 2.60
N ALA A 355 -5.36 17.82 1.81
CA ALA A 355 -5.05 19.25 1.73
C ALA A 355 -6.29 20.11 1.42
N ASP A 356 -7.10 19.65 0.46
CA ASP A 356 -8.33 20.34 0.04
C ASP A 356 -9.33 20.56 1.21
N LEU A 357 -9.25 19.78 2.30
CA LEU A 357 -10.12 19.95 3.48
C LEU A 357 -9.61 21.02 4.44
N PHE A 358 -8.31 21.33 4.38
CA PHE A 358 -7.71 22.38 5.20
C PHE A 358 -7.74 23.77 4.54
N ASP A 359 -7.94 23.83 3.20
CA ASP A 359 -7.95 25.09 2.45
C ASP A 359 -9.17 25.97 2.74
N SER A 360 -10.28 25.39 3.26
CA SER A 360 -11.49 26.13 3.65
C SER A 360 -11.32 26.92 4.97
N ASP A 361 -10.24 26.72 5.72
CA ASP A 361 -10.12 27.12 7.11
C ASP A 361 -9.37 28.44 7.34
N LEU A 362 -8.90 29.15 6.27
CA LEU A 362 -8.20 30.41 6.47
C LEU A 362 -9.04 31.49 7.15
N LEU A 363 -10.33 31.55 6.83
CA LEU A 363 -11.28 32.41 7.51
C LEU A 363 -11.57 31.97 8.95
N ASP A 364 -11.62 30.66 9.18
CA ASP A 364 -11.88 30.10 10.50
C ASP A 364 -10.65 30.25 11.42
N VAL A 365 -9.43 30.19 10.86
CA VAL A 365 -8.21 30.55 11.64
C VAL A 365 -8.28 32.00 12.10
N THR A 366 -8.69 32.94 11.25
CA THR A 366 -8.85 34.34 11.63
C THR A 366 -9.90 34.51 12.73
N ARG A 367 -11.04 33.83 12.62
CA ARG A 367 -12.11 33.83 13.66
C ARG A 367 -11.63 33.23 14.99
N MET A 368 -10.82 32.12 14.95
CA MET A 368 -10.20 31.55 16.13
C MET A 368 -9.22 32.51 16.80
N VAL A 369 -8.42 33.21 16.03
CA VAL A 369 -7.51 34.25 16.56
C VAL A 369 -8.30 35.39 17.19
N ASP A 370 -9.34 35.88 16.54
CA ASP A 370 -10.22 36.94 17.09
C ASP A 370 -10.86 36.51 18.39
N ALA A 371 -11.37 35.27 18.47
CA ALA A 371 -11.94 34.72 19.68
C ALA A 371 -10.93 34.59 20.82
N ALA A 372 -9.69 34.15 20.52
CA ALA A 372 -8.63 34.06 21.52
C ALA A 372 -8.21 35.45 22.04
N VAL A 373 -8.10 36.46 21.15
CA VAL A 373 -7.83 37.83 21.54
C VAL A 373 -8.93 38.39 22.44
N GLN A 374 -10.19 38.16 22.11
CA GLN A 374 -11.32 38.61 22.93
C GLN A 374 -11.33 37.96 24.32
N LEU A 375 -11.02 36.69 24.45
CA LEU A 375 -10.93 35.98 25.74
C LEU A 375 -9.80 36.56 26.61
N GLU A 376 -8.59 36.76 26.07
CA GLU A 376 -7.46 37.28 26.82
C GLU A 376 -7.61 38.78 27.19
N THR A 377 -8.33 39.55 26.37
CA THR A 377 -8.59 40.99 26.66
C THR A 377 -9.68 41.15 27.71
N SER A 378 -10.73 40.32 27.67
CA SER A 378 -11.81 40.35 28.71
C SER A 378 -11.34 39.85 30.07
N GLU A 379 -10.40 38.92 30.18
CA GLU A 379 -9.81 38.51 31.47
C GLU A 379 -8.94 39.64 32.07
N LYS A 380 -8.33 40.52 31.29
CA LYS A 380 -7.58 41.69 31.80
C LYS A 380 -8.49 42.79 32.33
N GLU A 381 -9.67 42.98 31.75
CA GLU A 381 -10.65 43.94 32.24
C GLU A 381 -11.30 43.52 33.59
N CYS A 382 -11.53 42.20 33.78
CA CYS A 382 -12.10 41.68 35.03
C CYS A 382 -11.09 41.68 36.18
N GLY A 383 -9.78 41.73 35.92
CA GLY A 383 -8.69 41.77 36.93
C GLY A 383 -8.35 43.14 37.47
N GLN A 384 -8.81 44.25 36.84
CA GLN A 384 -8.48 45.61 37.25
C GLN A 384 -9.47 46.26 38.24
N ASP A 385 -10.63 45.68 38.48
CA ASP A 385 -11.69 46.28 39.31
C ASP A 385 -11.73 45.80 40.77
N VAL A 386 -10.82 44.96 41.21
CA VAL A 386 -10.75 44.46 42.60
C VAL A 386 -9.82 45.28 43.51
N GLY A 387 -9.23 46.40 43.01
CA GLY A 387 -8.21 47.14 43.73
C GLY A 387 -8.64 48.52 44.30
N LYS A 388 -9.90 48.96 44.18
CA LYS A 388 -10.32 50.29 44.63
C LYS A 388 -11.59 50.25 45.51
N ASN A 389 -11.48 49.79 46.74
CA ASN A 389 -12.33 50.19 47.84
C ASN A 389 -11.82 49.60 49.16
N VAL A 390 -10.76 50.19 49.69
CA VAL A 390 -10.44 50.03 51.10
C VAL A 390 -10.79 51.39 51.77
N PRO A 391 -11.81 51.46 52.69
CA PRO A 391 -12.07 52.69 53.41
C PRO A 391 -10.94 52.90 54.44
N GLU A 392 -10.41 54.16 54.52
CA GLU A 392 -9.45 54.59 55.51
C GLU A 392 -10.07 54.43 56.93
N PRO A 393 -9.28 53.97 57.91
CA PRO A 393 -9.75 53.94 59.31
C PRO A 393 -9.80 55.34 59.89
N ALA A 394 -11.00 55.70 60.43
CA ALA A 394 -11.21 56.95 61.15
C ALA A 394 -10.30 57.02 62.39
N VAL A 395 -9.42 58.08 62.42
CA VAL A 395 -8.68 58.46 63.65
C VAL A 395 -9.66 59.16 64.56
N MET A 396 -9.94 58.61 65.73
CA MET A 396 -10.54 59.35 66.87
C MET A 396 -9.41 60.07 67.66
N VAL A 397 -9.61 61.36 67.83
CA VAL A 397 -8.95 62.18 68.84
C VAL A 397 -9.69 62.04 70.16
#